data_31ea3fc0fe9dd13cf1de8066ce0ca08d
#
_entry.id   31ea3fc0fe9dd13cf1de8066ce0ca08d
#
_cell.length_a   1.000
_cell.length_b   1.000
_cell.length_c   1.000
_cell.angle_alpha   90.00
_cell.angle_beta   90.00
_cell.angle_gamma   90.00
#
_symmetry.space_group_name_H-M   'P 1'
#
loop_
_entity.id
_entity.type
_entity.pdbx_description
1 polymer ?
#
loop_
_entity_poly.entity_id
_entity_poly.type
_entity_poly.pdbx_seq_one_letter_code
_entity_poly.pdbx_strand_id
1 'polypeptide(L)'
;MCLTLAALPHARANARSRSVRARNAFSSPWKRKVAVAMRAVSHRASGGAACRLHAIVFNSRLHLSKERAMDLGFIGLGEMGQAIATNLLKAGHQVRVWNRSRERTEPLVALGAQAVGTPADALRGDAVFSMLADDAAARGVFDDALLAQAPRGLIHVNMATISVALAESLAHAHASRGLDYVAAPVMGRPDVAAAARLTIMAAGPAEAIDRMQPLFDAIGQKTWRLGSLPQHANVAKLAANFTLASAIETLGEASALLAGHGVAMRDFLDVITHSVFPGPVYEGYGAMIAERRYEPARFKARLGLKDVRLALEAGDAVSVPLPVASLVRDNLLDALAHGGGELDFAVLGEVASRRAGR
;
A
#
# COMPACT_ATOMS: atom_id res chain seq x y z
N MET A 1 -62.99 26.23 27.33
CA MET A 1 -63.67 24.96 27.67
C MET A 1 -62.53 23.96 27.75
N CYS A 2 -62.04 23.71 28.91
CA CYS A 2 -62.39 22.70 29.94
C CYS A 2 -62.16 21.28 29.43
N LEU A 3 -61.16 20.72 30.00
CA LEU A 3 -61.04 19.61 30.97
C LEU A 3 -60.62 18.32 30.27
N THR A 4 -59.80 17.37 30.73
CA THR A 4 -59.26 17.11 32.08
C THR A 4 -58.13 16.12 32.00
N LEU A 5 -57.21 16.18 32.96
CA LEU A 5 -56.20 15.16 33.35
C LEU A 5 -56.84 13.80 33.67
N ALA A 6 -56.09 12.72 33.44
CA ALA A 6 -56.14 11.54 34.28
C ALA A 6 -54.80 10.83 34.36
N ALA A 7 -54.45 10.46 35.54
CA ALA A 7 -53.17 10.08 36.10
C ALA A 7 -52.77 8.60 35.91
N LEU A 8 -51.48 8.38 36.19
CA LEU A 8 -50.71 7.13 36.33
C LEU A 8 -51.32 6.05 37.25
N PRO A 9 -50.81 4.78 37.16
CA PRO A 9 -49.93 4.42 38.25
C PRO A 9 -48.68 3.60 37.91
N HIS A 10 -47.73 3.69 38.82
CA HIS A 10 -46.47 2.98 38.94
C HIS A 10 -46.58 1.45 38.87
N ALA A 11 -45.60 0.79 38.25
CA ALA A 11 -45.18 -0.54 38.62
C ALA A 11 -43.67 -0.73 38.39
N ARG A 12 -43.09 -1.33 39.36
CA ARG A 12 -41.71 -1.49 39.82
C ARG A 12 -40.77 -2.22 38.88
N ALA A 13 -39.51 -1.91 39.10
CA ALA A 13 -38.28 -2.49 38.57
C ALA A 13 -38.24 -4.02 38.58
N ASN A 14 -37.61 -4.59 37.55
CA ASN A 14 -36.80 -5.77 37.74
C ASN A 14 -35.60 -5.75 36.78
N ALA A 15 -34.43 -5.59 37.35
CA ALA A 15 -33.14 -5.65 36.67
C ALA A 15 -32.87 -7.09 36.24
N ARG A 16 -32.69 -7.33 34.95
CA ARG A 16 -31.94 -8.49 34.47
C ARG A 16 -30.99 -8.01 33.35
N SER A 17 -29.71 -8.04 33.73
CA SER A 17 -28.57 -7.88 32.85
C SER A 17 -28.66 -8.86 31.67
N ARG A 18 -28.75 -8.33 30.44
CA ARG A 18 -28.45 -9.07 29.23
C ARG A 18 -27.22 -8.44 28.59
N SER A 19 -26.09 -9.14 28.70
CA SER A 19 -24.86 -8.89 28.02
C SER A 19 -25.10 -8.89 26.48
N VAL A 20 -24.93 -7.75 25.83
CA VAL A 20 -24.89 -7.65 24.38
C VAL A 20 -23.54 -8.20 23.92
N ARG A 21 -23.52 -9.44 23.44
CA ARG A 21 -22.38 -10.00 22.73
C ARG A 21 -22.32 -9.36 21.34
N ALA A 22 -21.31 -8.55 21.11
CA ALA A 22 -20.93 -8.09 19.79
C ALA A 22 -20.60 -9.32 18.90
N ARG A 23 -21.35 -9.52 17.83
CA ARG A 23 -21.06 -10.52 16.81
C ARG A 23 -20.09 -9.92 15.80
N ASN A 24 -18.80 -10.18 15.98
CA ASN A 24 -17.82 -10.00 14.93
C ASN A 24 -18.02 -11.08 13.87
N ALA A 25 -18.64 -10.71 12.75
CA ALA A 25 -18.80 -11.55 11.59
C ALA A 25 -17.74 -11.22 10.55
N PHE A 26 -16.55 -11.81 10.71
CA PHE A 26 -15.62 -12.09 9.59
C PHE A 26 -14.79 -13.32 9.95
N SER A 27 -15.37 -14.50 9.75
CA SER A 27 -14.61 -15.74 9.80
C SER A 27 -14.29 -16.18 8.37
N SER A 28 -12.99 -16.29 8.05
CA SER A 28 -12.52 -16.81 6.77
C SER A 28 -13.09 -18.23 6.49
N PRO A 29 -13.27 -18.63 5.21
CA PRO A 29 -13.78 -19.96 4.83
C PRO A 29 -12.99 -21.12 5.43
N TRP A 30 -11.72 -20.91 5.75
CA TRP A 30 -10.82 -21.86 6.37
C TRP A 30 -11.21 -22.18 7.83
N LYS A 31 -11.55 -21.17 8.64
CA LYS A 31 -11.99 -21.36 10.03
C LYS A 31 -13.28 -22.18 10.14
N ARG A 32 -14.17 -22.09 9.14
CA ARG A 32 -15.39 -22.90 9.09
C ARG A 32 -15.08 -24.38 8.77
N LYS A 33 -14.14 -24.68 7.88
CA LYS A 33 -13.73 -26.06 7.57
C LYS A 33 -13.08 -26.76 8.77
N VAL A 34 -12.28 -26.03 9.56
CA VAL A 34 -11.66 -26.57 10.78
C VAL A 34 -12.69 -26.82 11.89
N ALA A 35 -13.66 -25.91 12.07
CA ALA A 35 -14.72 -26.09 13.08
C ALA A 35 -15.66 -27.26 12.77
N VAL A 36 -15.92 -27.54 11.49
CA VAL A 36 -16.73 -28.71 11.04
C VAL A 36 -15.96 -30.01 11.27
N ALA A 37 -14.66 -30.04 10.97
CA ALA A 37 -13.81 -31.20 11.23
C ALA A 37 -13.70 -31.52 12.74
N MET A 38 -13.59 -30.50 13.59
CA MET A 38 -13.53 -30.69 15.05
C MET A 38 -14.86 -31.20 15.63
N ARG A 39 -16.03 -30.82 15.11
CA ARG A 39 -17.32 -31.36 15.55
C ARG A 39 -17.55 -32.82 15.14
N ALA A 40 -17.03 -33.23 13.99
CA ALA A 40 -17.15 -34.62 13.54
C ALA A 40 -16.30 -35.61 14.36
N VAL A 41 -15.19 -35.13 14.96
CA VAL A 41 -14.28 -35.95 15.77
C VAL A 41 -14.78 -36.14 17.23
N SER A 42 -15.51 -35.17 17.77
CA SER A 42 -16.00 -35.25 19.18
C SER A 42 -17.13 -36.25 19.40
N HIS A 43 -17.77 -36.76 18.34
CA HIS A 43 -18.89 -37.72 18.47
C HIS A 43 -18.51 -39.19 18.30
N ARG A 44 -17.23 -39.56 18.10
CA ARG A 44 -16.81 -40.95 17.88
C ARG A 44 -15.49 -41.36 18.56
N ALA A 45 -15.15 -40.86 19.72
CA ALA A 45 -13.93 -41.31 20.41
C ALA A 45 -14.19 -41.72 21.85
N SER A 46 -14.61 -42.96 22.03
CA SER A 46 -14.31 -43.74 23.22
C SER A 46 -13.15 -44.68 22.88
N GLY A 47 -11.95 -44.44 23.44
CA GLY A 47 -10.82 -45.38 23.47
C GLY A 47 -9.68 -45.10 22.46
N GLY A 48 -8.53 -44.76 22.99
CA GLY A 48 -7.19 -45.04 22.44
C GLY A 48 -6.70 -44.30 21.19
N ALA A 49 -7.57 -43.67 20.39
CA ALA A 49 -7.21 -43.04 19.10
C ALA A 49 -6.88 -41.54 19.21
N ALA A 50 -7.23 -40.89 20.30
CA ALA A 50 -7.07 -39.45 20.49
C ALA A 50 -5.58 -38.99 20.54
N CYS A 51 -4.68 -39.86 21.04
CA CYS A 51 -3.27 -39.54 21.19
C CYS A 51 -2.51 -39.54 19.84
N ARG A 52 -2.94 -40.37 18.88
CA ARG A 52 -2.31 -40.44 17.54
C ARG A 52 -2.78 -39.30 16.61
N LEU A 53 -4.02 -38.85 16.76
CA LEU A 53 -4.50 -37.70 15.97
C LEU A 53 -3.86 -36.37 16.42
N HIS A 54 -3.58 -36.19 17.71
CA HIS A 54 -2.85 -35.02 18.21
C HIS A 54 -1.42 -34.94 17.63
N ALA A 55 -0.74 -36.06 17.49
CA ALA A 55 0.59 -36.14 16.90
C ALA A 55 0.57 -35.83 15.38
N ILE A 56 -0.50 -36.23 14.67
CA ILE A 56 -0.63 -35.96 13.22
C ILE A 56 -0.99 -34.47 12.97
N VAL A 57 -1.86 -33.88 13.77
CA VAL A 57 -2.22 -32.45 13.65
C VAL A 57 -1.08 -31.54 14.13
N PHE A 58 -0.30 -31.99 15.13
CA PHE A 58 0.89 -31.27 15.61
C PHE A 58 2.04 -31.40 14.60
N ASN A 59 2.23 -32.58 13.99
CA ASN A 59 3.24 -32.79 12.94
C ASN A 59 2.88 -32.12 11.60
N SER A 60 1.57 -31.97 11.27
CA SER A 60 1.18 -31.21 10.08
C SER A 60 1.35 -29.69 10.26
N ARG A 61 1.43 -29.18 11.51
CA ARG A 61 1.86 -27.79 11.78
C ARG A 61 3.38 -27.59 11.71
N LEU A 62 4.16 -28.66 11.82
CA LEU A 62 5.63 -28.66 11.69
C LEU A 62 6.11 -28.89 10.23
N HIS A 63 5.19 -29.22 9.32
CA HIS A 63 5.41 -29.24 7.87
C HIS A 63 4.78 -28.02 7.17
N LEU A 64 4.75 -26.84 7.80
CA LEU A 64 4.97 -25.60 7.08
C LEU A 64 6.41 -25.74 6.57
N SER A 65 6.55 -26.11 5.29
CA SER A 65 7.82 -26.05 4.60
C SER A 65 8.48 -24.75 5.01
N LYS A 66 9.64 -24.78 5.67
CA LYS A 66 10.49 -23.61 5.78
C LYS A 66 10.68 -23.17 4.34
N GLU A 67 9.95 -22.15 3.90
CA GLU A 67 10.16 -21.58 2.58
C GLU A 67 11.66 -21.32 2.49
N ARG A 68 12.26 -21.80 1.43
CA ARG A 68 13.71 -21.72 1.25
C ARG A 68 14.10 -20.26 1.32
N ALA A 69 15.01 -19.92 2.23
CA ALA A 69 15.57 -18.58 2.29
C ALA A 69 16.10 -18.21 0.89
N MET A 70 15.61 -17.14 0.33
CA MET A 70 16.04 -16.62 -0.96
C MET A 70 17.16 -15.61 -0.78
N ASP A 71 18.00 -15.51 -1.79
CA ASP A 71 19.07 -14.53 -1.88
C ASP A 71 18.60 -13.35 -2.74
N LEU A 72 18.40 -12.19 -2.12
CA LEU A 72 17.73 -11.04 -2.71
C LEU A 72 18.66 -9.84 -2.80
N GLY A 73 18.52 -9.07 -3.87
CA GLY A 73 19.03 -7.72 -3.95
C GLY A 73 17.94 -6.70 -3.60
N PHE A 74 18.32 -5.56 -3.05
CA PHE A 74 17.41 -4.44 -2.85
C PHE A 74 18.11 -3.12 -3.22
N ILE A 75 17.53 -2.41 -4.16
CA ILE A 75 18.07 -1.16 -4.71
C ILE A 75 17.10 -0.01 -4.42
N GLY A 76 17.61 1.05 -3.71
CA GLY A 76 16.81 2.21 -3.34
C GLY A 76 16.23 2.12 -1.95
N LEU A 77 16.93 2.74 -0.98
CA LEU A 77 16.67 2.68 0.45
C LEU A 77 16.12 4.02 0.99
N GLY A 78 15.11 4.55 0.31
CA GLY A 78 14.23 5.57 0.88
C GLY A 78 13.37 4.98 2.01
N GLU A 79 12.47 5.76 2.60
CA GLU A 79 11.61 5.32 3.70
C GLU A 79 10.84 4.02 3.37
N MET A 80 10.26 3.94 2.17
CA MET A 80 9.55 2.74 1.70
C MET A 80 10.51 1.57 1.51
N GLY A 81 11.65 1.78 0.82
CA GLY A 81 12.62 0.72 0.54
C GLY A 81 13.22 0.13 1.82
N GLN A 82 13.56 0.96 2.80
CA GLN A 82 14.03 0.50 4.11
C GLN A 82 13.01 -0.38 4.82
N ALA A 83 11.73 0.05 4.84
CA ALA A 83 10.67 -0.70 5.50
C ALA A 83 10.43 -2.07 4.81
N ILE A 84 10.43 -2.11 3.48
CA ILE A 84 10.25 -3.33 2.68
C ILE A 84 11.43 -4.28 2.90
N ALA A 85 12.68 -3.79 2.74
CA ALA A 85 13.88 -4.60 2.94
C ALA A 85 13.97 -5.16 4.36
N THR A 86 13.58 -4.37 5.37
CA THR A 86 13.49 -4.82 6.78
C THR A 86 12.54 -6.00 6.94
N ASN A 87 11.39 -5.99 6.29
CA ASN A 87 10.43 -7.09 6.38
C ASN A 87 10.92 -8.35 5.68
N LEU A 88 11.62 -8.22 4.54
CA LEU A 88 12.27 -9.34 3.86
C LEU A 88 13.36 -9.99 4.75
N LEU A 89 14.17 -9.19 5.44
CA LEU A 89 15.15 -9.68 6.42
C LEU A 89 14.47 -10.43 7.58
N LYS A 90 13.38 -9.84 8.15
CA LYS A 90 12.60 -10.47 9.23
C LYS A 90 11.95 -11.78 8.80
N ALA A 91 11.62 -11.93 7.52
CA ALA A 91 11.10 -13.18 6.95
C ALA A 91 12.18 -14.24 6.76
N GLY A 92 13.46 -13.93 7.04
CA GLY A 92 14.58 -14.88 7.00
C GLY A 92 15.30 -14.96 5.66
N HIS A 93 15.08 -14.01 4.74
CA HIS A 93 15.80 -13.93 3.48
C HIS A 93 17.17 -13.27 3.66
N GLN A 94 18.13 -13.62 2.80
CA GLN A 94 19.39 -12.90 2.69
C GLN A 94 19.21 -11.72 1.77
N VAL A 95 19.56 -10.50 2.23
CA VAL A 95 19.31 -9.28 1.45
C VAL A 95 20.60 -8.50 1.26
N ARG A 96 21.05 -8.39 0.01
CA ARG A 96 22.08 -7.44 -0.40
C ARG A 96 21.43 -6.10 -0.70
N VAL A 97 21.95 -5.05 -0.09
CA VAL A 97 21.36 -3.71 -0.19
C VAL A 97 22.32 -2.73 -0.85
N TRP A 98 21.78 -1.97 -1.79
CA TRP A 98 22.51 -0.87 -2.41
C TRP A 98 21.66 0.41 -2.45
N ASN A 99 22.31 1.52 -2.18
CA ASN A 99 21.75 2.86 -2.33
C ASN A 99 22.86 3.84 -2.72
N ARG A 100 22.52 4.85 -3.53
CA ARG A 100 23.47 5.89 -3.95
C ARG A 100 24.15 6.57 -2.75
N SER A 101 23.39 6.89 -1.71
CA SER A 101 23.88 7.39 -0.41
C SER A 101 24.09 6.20 0.50
N ARG A 102 25.35 5.85 0.76
CA ARG A 102 25.75 4.61 1.46
C ARG A 102 25.27 4.55 2.91
N GLU A 103 25.18 5.68 3.58
CA GLU A 103 24.69 5.79 4.96
C GLU A 103 23.25 5.24 5.12
N ARG A 104 22.48 5.22 4.06
CA ARG A 104 21.15 4.62 4.05
C ARG A 104 21.14 3.09 4.19
N THR A 105 22.30 2.44 4.02
CA THR A 105 22.42 0.98 4.19
C THR A 105 22.62 0.58 5.66
N GLU A 106 23.16 1.46 6.50
CA GLU A 106 23.57 1.16 7.88
C GLU A 106 22.45 0.56 8.74
N PRO A 107 21.21 1.10 8.76
CA PRO A 107 20.14 0.51 9.57
C PRO A 107 19.80 -0.94 9.17
N LEU A 108 19.93 -1.28 7.88
CA LEU A 108 19.65 -2.63 7.38
C LEU A 108 20.82 -3.57 7.66
N VAL A 109 22.05 -3.08 7.59
CA VAL A 109 23.26 -3.86 7.99
C VAL A 109 23.18 -4.26 9.45
N ALA A 110 22.72 -3.37 10.33
CA ALA A 110 22.47 -3.69 11.73
C ALA A 110 21.42 -4.78 11.94
N LEU A 111 20.53 -5.00 10.95
CA LEU A 111 19.54 -6.07 10.92
C LEU A 111 20.00 -7.34 10.17
N GLY A 112 21.24 -7.36 9.69
CA GLY A 112 21.82 -8.53 9.00
C GLY A 112 21.84 -8.45 7.48
N ALA A 113 21.52 -7.30 6.87
CA ALA A 113 21.70 -7.09 5.43
C ALA A 113 23.19 -6.97 5.07
N GLN A 114 23.54 -7.35 3.85
CA GLN A 114 24.86 -7.13 3.27
C GLN A 114 24.85 -5.84 2.43
N ALA A 115 25.51 -4.78 2.87
CA ALA A 115 25.74 -3.61 2.03
C ALA A 115 26.73 -3.94 0.92
N VAL A 116 26.40 -3.59 -0.32
CA VAL A 116 27.24 -3.85 -1.49
C VAL A 116 27.74 -2.54 -2.12
N GLY A 117 28.85 -2.62 -2.85
CA GLY A 117 29.53 -1.45 -3.41
C GLY A 117 28.87 -0.90 -4.68
N THR A 118 28.29 -1.78 -5.49
CA THR A 118 27.72 -1.43 -6.80
C THR A 118 26.31 -1.99 -6.97
N PRO A 119 25.47 -1.40 -7.84
CA PRO A 119 24.16 -1.99 -8.18
C PRO A 119 24.30 -3.41 -8.75
N ALA A 120 25.38 -3.70 -9.49
CA ALA A 120 25.64 -5.02 -10.08
C ALA A 120 25.79 -6.11 -9.02
N ASP A 121 26.40 -5.79 -7.87
CA ASP A 121 26.53 -6.73 -6.77
C ASP A 121 25.16 -7.06 -6.15
N ALA A 122 24.20 -6.14 -6.20
CA ALA A 122 22.83 -6.39 -5.75
C ALA A 122 22.04 -7.29 -6.73
N LEU A 123 22.46 -7.42 -7.99
CA LEU A 123 21.79 -8.32 -8.94
C LEU A 123 22.13 -9.80 -8.74
N ARG A 124 23.14 -10.12 -7.92
CA ARG A 124 23.53 -11.51 -7.66
C ARG A 124 22.49 -12.16 -6.75
N GLY A 125 21.77 -13.17 -7.24
CA GLY A 125 20.82 -13.93 -6.44
C GLY A 125 19.55 -14.33 -7.20
N ASP A 126 18.51 -14.66 -6.46
CA ASP A 126 17.26 -15.16 -7.00
C ASP A 126 16.39 -14.03 -7.59
N ALA A 127 16.40 -12.86 -6.94
CA ALA A 127 15.64 -11.69 -7.37
C ALA A 127 16.27 -10.37 -6.88
N VAL A 128 15.98 -9.28 -7.59
CA VAL A 128 16.28 -7.91 -7.15
C VAL A 128 15.01 -7.09 -7.03
N PHE A 129 14.82 -6.44 -5.90
CA PHE A 129 13.78 -5.46 -5.66
C PHE A 129 14.31 -4.04 -5.89
N SER A 130 13.50 -3.19 -6.48
CA SER A 130 13.84 -1.77 -6.61
C SER A 130 12.73 -0.87 -6.12
N MET A 131 13.11 0.21 -5.39
CA MET A 131 12.20 1.24 -4.89
C MET A 131 12.86 2.61 -5.07
N LEU A 132 12.88 3.10 -6.30
CA LEU A 132 13.54 4.33 -6.72
C LEU A 132 12.53 5.49 -6.79
N ALA A 133 13.03 6.73 -6.73
CA ALA A 133 12.17 7.90 -6.55
C ALA A 133 11.35 8.25 -7.80
N ASP A 134 11.93 8.08 -8.99
CA ASP A 134 11.41 8.53 -10.27
C ASP A 134 12.04 7.78 -11.46
N ASP A 135 11.57 8.13 -12.64
CA ASP A 135 12.06 7.57 -13.91
C ASP A 135 13.55 7.81 -14.14
N ALA A 136 14.05 9.00 -13.79
CA ALA A 136 15.45 9.34 -13.99
C ALA A 136 16.36 8.47 -13.13
N ALA A 137 15.98 8.25 -11.87
CA ALA A 137 16.70 7.37 -10.95
C ALA A 137 16.66 5.90 -11.42
N ALA A 138 15.51 5.44 -11.94
CA ALA A 138 15.36 4.09 -12.42
C ALA A 138 16.16 3.84 -13.71
N ARG A 139 16.11 4.76 -14.69
CA ARG A 139 16.93 4.69 -15.92
C ARG A 139 18.44 4.75 -15.62
N GLY A 140 18.84 5.60 -14.67
CA GLY A 140 20.24 5.79 -14.30
C GLY A 140 20.85 4.59 -13.59
N VAL A 141 20.02 3.71 -13.04
CA VAL A 141 20.46 2.47 -12.38
C VAL A 141 20.32 1.27 -13.30
N PHE A 142 19.15 1.04 -13.90
CA PHE A 142 18.85 -0.14 -14.71
C PHE A 142 19.11 0.17 -16.20
N ASP A 143 20.34 0.54 -16.51
CA ASP A 143 20.82 0.72 -17.86
C ASP A 143 21.25 -0.63 -18.52
N ASP A 144 21.57 -0.55 -19.80
CA ASP A 144 22.01 -1.72 -20.57
C ASP A 144 23.29 -2.36 -20.00
N ALA A 145 24.20 -1.56 -19.45
CA ALA A 145 25.46 -2.04 -18.89
C ALA A 145 25.24 -2.81 -17.60
N LEU A 146 24.32 -2.36 -16.74
CA LEU A 146 23.93 -3.07 -15.54
C LEU A 146 23.21 -4.37 -15.88
N LEU A 147 22.21 -4.32 -16.76
CA LEU A 147 21.40 -5.49 -17.13
C LEU A 147 22.23 -6.59 -17.81
N ALA A 148 23.29 -6.21 -18.52
CA ALA A 148 24.23 -7.18 -19.11
C ALA A 148 25.03 -8.00 -18.06
N GLN A 149 25.12 -7.51 -16.82
CA GLN A 149 25.80 -8.19 -15.71
C GLN A 149 24.85 -9.07 -14.87
N ALA A 150 23.54 -9.01 -15.15
CA ALA A 150 22.55 -9.78 -14.40
C ALA A 150 22.68 -11.28 -14.70
N PRO A 151 22.58 -12.16 -13.69
CA PRO A 151 22.56 -13.61 -13.92
C PRO A 151 21.28 -14.01 -14.65
N ARG A 152 21.38 -15.02 -15.52
CA ARG A 152 20.20 -15.56 -16.22
C ARG A 152 19.14 -16.03 -15.22
N GLY A 153 17.88 -15.72 -15.52
CA GLY A 153 16.74 -16.12 -14.68
C GLY A 153 16.55 -15.25 -13.43
N LEU A 154 17.31 -14.15 -13.29
CA LEU A 154 17.03 -13.12 -12.29
C LEU A 154 15.64 -12.54 -12.53
N ILE A 155 14.89 -12.36 -11.45
CA ILE A 155 13.62 -11.62 -11.48
C ILE A 155 13.86 -10.23 -10.91
N HIS A 156 13.58 -9.19 -11.71
CA HIS A 156 13.55 -7.81 -11.22
C HIS A 156 12.12 -7.43 -10.82
N VAL A 157 11.90 -7.12 -9.55
CA VAL A 157 10.64 -6.64 -8.98
C VAL A 157 10.74 -5.13 -8.79
N ASN A 158 10.11 -4.36 -9.66
CA ASN A 158 10.07 -2.90 -9.53
C ASN A 158 8.82 -2.44 -8.76
N MET A 159 9.03 -1.89 -7.57
CA MET A 159 7.96 -1.43 -6.69
C MET A 159 7.73 0.09 -6.74
N ALA A 160 8.52 0.80 -7.55
CA ALA A 160 8.44 2.24 -7.68
C ALA A 160 7.22 2.69 -8.52
N THR A 161 6.76 3.91 -8.27
CA THR A 161 5.80 4.61 -9.15
C THR A 161 6.58 5.33 -10.24
N ILE A 162 6.61 4.73 -11.43
CA ILE A 162 7.28 5.21 -12.64
C ILE A 162 6.27 5.37 -13.77
N SER A 163 6.69 6.00 -14.88
CA SER A 163 5.87 6.14 -16.08
C SER A 163 5.55 4.80 -16.74
N VAL A 164 4.43 4.76 -17.46
CA VAL A 164 4.04 3.60 -18.27
C VAL A 164 5.10 3.30 -19.32
N ALA A 165 5.59 4.34 -20.01
CA ALA A 165 6.62 4.21 -21.02
C ALA A 165 7.93 3.63 -20.49
N LEU A 166 8.35 4.02 -19.27
CA LEU A 166 9.54 3.43 -18.66
C LEU A 166 9.30 1.97 -18.27
N ALA A 167 8.13 1.63 -17.74
CA ALA A 167 7.80 0.25 -17.40
C ALA A 167 7.86 -0.67 -18.63
N GLU A 168 7.34 -0.21 -19.77
CA GLU A 168 7.43 -0.91 -21.07
C GLU A 168 8.88 -1.06 -21.54
N SER A 169 9.65 0.02 -21.47
CA SER A 169 11.09 0.02 -21.84
C SER A 169 11.89 -0.96 -20.99
N LEU A 170 11.68 -0.95 -19.65
CA LEU A 170 12.35 -1.88 -18.74
C LEU A 170 11.93 -3.33 -19.02
N ALA A 171 10.64 -3.58 -19.23
CA ALA A 171 10.15 -4.92 -19.55
C ALA A 171 10.83 -5.47 -20.82
N HIS A 172 10.93 -4.65 -21.88
CA HIS A 172 11.61 -5.04 -23.11
C HIS A 172 13.11 -5.27 -22.92
N ALA A 173 13.79 -4.38 -22.21
CA ALA A 173 15.21 -4.49 -21.92
C ALA A 173 15.58 -5.75 -21.13
N HIS A 174 14.72 -6.14 -20.16
CA HIS A 174 14.89 -7.37 -19.40
C HIS A 174 14.63 -8.60 -20.27
N ALA A 175 13.51 -8.64 -20.99
CA ALA A 175 13.14 -9.76 -21.85
C ALA A 175 14.20 -10.06 -22.92
N SER A 176 14.79 -9.02 -23.53
CA SER A 176 15.87 -9.19 -24.53
C SER A 176 17.13 -9.86 -23.98
N ARG A 177 17.27 -9.93 -22.65
CA ARG A 177 18.39 -10.57 -21.93
C ARG A 177 18.01 -11.87 -21.21
N GLY A 178 16.77 -12.34 -21.41
CA GLY A 178 16.26 -13.52 -20.74
C GLY A 178 16.09 -13.34 -19.22
N LEU A 179 15.78 -12.10 -18.81
CA LEU A 179 15.46 -11.73 -17.43
C LEU A 179 13.96 -11.51 -17.30
N ASP A 180 13.39 -11.87 -16.15
CA ASP A 180 12.00 -11.58 -15.84
C ASP A 180 11.87 -10.18 -15.21
N TYR A 181 10.88 -9.43 -15.65
CA TYR A 181 10.52 -8.14 -15.07
C TYR A 181 9.09 -8.15 -14.55
N VAL A 182 8.93 -7.87 -13.25
CA VAL A 182 7.63 -7.75 -12.58
C VAL A 182 7.48 -6.31 -12.10
N ALA A 183 6.51 -5.57 -12.63
CA ALA A 183 6.08 -4.33 -12.02
C ALA A 183 5.17 -4.65 -10.83
N ALA A 184 5.52 -4.13 -9.67
CA ALA A 184 4.81 -4.40 -8.41
C ALA A 184 4.62 -3.12 -7.57
N PRO A 185 4.15 -1.99 -8.13
CA PRO A 185 3.91 -0.79 -7.35
C PRO A 185 2.91 -1.04 -6.22
N VAL A 186 3.02 -0.23 -5.16
CA VAL A 186 2.32 -0.47 -3.90
C VAL A 186 1.39 0.67 -3.51
N MET A 187 0.31 0.33 -2.80
CA MET A 187 -0.51 1.27 -2.05
C MET A 187 -0.18 1.11 -0.56
N GLY A 188 0.09 2.22 0.07
CA GLY A 188 0.46 2.32 1.48
C GLY A 188 1.57 3.36 1.68
N ARG A 189 1.61 3.92 2.88
CA ARG A 189 2.63 4.86 3.33
C ARG A 189 3.73 4.11 4.10
N PRO A 190 4.83 4.76 4.52
CA PRO A 190 5.92 4.08 5.23
C PRO A 190 5.51 3.30 6.48
N ASP A 191 4.53 3.79 7.24
CA ASP A 191 3.97 3.10 8.41
C ASP A 191 3.24 1.79 8.02
N VAL A 192 2.51 1.80 6.91
CA VAL A 192 1.85 0.61 6.34
C VAL A 192 2.88 -0.39 5.82
N ALA A 193 3.95 0.10 5.18
CA ALA A 193 5.07 -0.72 4.73
C ALA A 193 5.80 -1.39 5.90
N ALA A 194 6.11 -0.64 6.96
CA ALA A 194 6.76 -1.16 8.16
C ALA A 194 5.93 -2.24 8.86
N ALA A 195 4.60 -2.12 8.80
CA ALA A 195 3.66 -3.10 9.33
C ALA A 195 3.42 -4.32 8.41
N ALA A 196 4.12 -4.46 7.26
CA ALA A 196 3.92 -5.50 6.26
C ALA A 196 2.46 -5.57 5.76
N ARG A 197 1.80 -4.43 5.56
CA ARG A 197 0.40 -4.34 5.15
C ARG A 197 0.19 -3.62 3.82
N LEU A 198 1.21 -3.60 2.98
CA LEU A 198 1.10 -3.00 1.65
C LEU A 198 0.04 -3.73 0.81
N THR A 199 -0.69 -2.99 0.00
CA THR A 199 -1.44 -3.57 -1.12
C THR A 199 -0.54 -3.51 -2.35
N ILE A 200 -0.25 -4.67 -2.94
CA ILE A 200 0.70 -4.81 -4.05
C ILE A 200 -0.10 -5.01 -5.33
N MET A 201 0.22 -4.24 -6.35
CA MET A 201 -0.34 -4.38 -7.70
C MET A 201 0.73 -5.03 -8.58
N ALA A 202 0.62 -6.32 -8.88
CA ALA A 202 1.65 -7.06 -9.61
C ALA A 202 1.20 -7.35 -11.05
N ALA A 203 2.07 -7.07 -12.01
CA ALA A 203 1.91 -7.49 -13.40
C ALA A 203 3.26 -7.91 -13.99
N GLY A 204 3.24 -8.93 -14.87
CA GLY A 204 4.42 -9.53 -15.46
C GLY A 204 4.21 -11.01 -15.74
N PRO A 205 5.28 -11.77 -16.08
CA PRO A 205 5.20 -13.20 -16.29
C PRO A 205 4.58 -13.92 -15.07
N ALA A 206 3.58 -14.77 -15.31
CA ALA A 206 2.82 -15.42 -14.23
C ALA A 206 3.72 -16.26 -13.32
N GLU A 207 4.65 -17.01 -13.90
CA GLU A 207 5.60 -17.84 -13.17
C GLU A 207 6.56 -17.01 -12.30
N ALA A 208 6.99 -15.83 -12.79
CA ALA A 208 7.79 -14.90 -12.00
C ALA A 208 6.99 -14.36 -10.81
N ILE A 209 5.72 -13.98 -11.02
CA ILE A 209 4.86 -13.52 -9.93
C ILE A 209 4.63 -14.66 -8.91
N ASP A 210 4.41 -15.90 -9.36
CA ASP A 210 4.24 -17.06 -8.47
C ASP A 210 5.47 -17.29 -7.60
N ARG A 211 6.68 -17.19 -8.18
CA ARG A 211 7.95 -17.29 -7.42
C ARG A 211 8.12 -16.16 -6.41
N MET A 212 7.61 -14.97 -6.70
CA MET A 212 7.72 -13.80 -5.82
C MET A 212 6.59 -13.73 -4.78
N GLN A 213 5.52 -14.52 -4.91
CA GLN A 213 4.37 -14.44 -4.01
C GLN A 213 4.72 -14.58 -2.52
N PRO A 214 5.60 -15.51 -2.07
CA PRO A 214 6.00 -15.58 -0.68
C PRO A 214 6.65 -14.30 -0.16
N LEU A 215 7.43 -13.61 -1.02
CA LEU A 215 8.06 -12.33 -0.69
C LEU A 215 7.00 -11.21 -0.61
N PHE A 216 6.01 -11.23 -1.50
CA PHE A 216 4.89 -10.30 -1.44
C PHE A 216 4.06 -10.49 -0.17
N ASP A 217 3.85 -11.73 0.28
CA ASP A 217 3.12 -12.04 1.51
C ASP A 217 3.89 -11.59 2.76
N ALA A 218 5.23 -11.55 2.69
CA ALA A 218 6.09 -11.05 3.77
C ALA A 218 6.07 -9.52 3.93
N ILE A 219 5.68 -8.77 2.90
CA ILE A 219 5.71 -7.29 2.88
C ILE A 219 4.34 -6.63 2.73
N GLY A 220 3.32 -7.41 2.40
CA GLY A 220 1.98 -6.90 2.09
C GLY A 220 0.86 -7.75 2.66
N GLN A 221 -0.33 -7.15 2.71
CA GLN A 221 -1.56 -7.83 3.12
C GLN A 221 -2.26 -8.53 1.97
N LYS A 222 -2.02 -8.07 0.72
CA LYS A 222 -2.64 -8.63 -0.48
C LYS A 222 -1.89 -8.22 -1.74
N THR A 223 -1.74 -9.19 -2.65
CA THR A 223 -1.27 -8.99 -4.02
C THR A 223 -2.43 -9.09 -5.00
N TRP A 224 -2.59 -8.06 -5.83
CA TRP A 224 -3.53 -8.04 -6.94
C TRP A 224 -2.76 -8.25 -8.24
N ARG A 225 -3.11 -9.30 -8.99
CA ARG A 225 -2.49 -9.63 -10.27
C ARG A 225 -3.23 -8.93 -11.39
N LEU A 226 -2.53 -8.09 -12.16
CA LEU A 226 -3.12 -7.23 -13.18
C LEU A 226 -2.74 -7.64 -14.61
N GLY A 227 -2.32 -8.89 -14.78
CA GLY A 227 -2.03 -9.47 -16.09
C GLY A 227 -0.54 -9.70 -16.35
N SER A 228 -0.23 -10.07 -17.60
CA SER A 228 1.11 -10.46 -18.03
C SER A 228 1.97 -9.28 -18.52
N LEU A 229 1.38 -8.13 -18.79
CA LEU A 229 2.10 -6.94 -19.24
C LEU A 229 2.45 -6.07 -18.03
N PRO A 230 3.74 -5.89 -17.70
CA PRO A 230 4.18 -5.18 -16.49
C PRO A 230 3.58 -3.78 -16.34
N GLN A 231 3.47 -3.02 -17.45
CA GLN A 231 2.92 -1.68 -17.46
C GLN A 231 1.46 -1.58 -16.96
N HIS A 232 0.69 -2.67 -16.98
CA HIS A 232 -0.68 -2.67 -16.44
C HIS A 232 -0.71 -2.34 -14.94
N ALA A 233 0.28 -2.79 -14.18
CA ALA A 233 0.41 -2.43 -12.76
C ALA A 233 0.71 -0.94 -12.58
N ASN A 234 1.54 -0.35 -13.45
CA ASN A 234 1.87 1.08 -13.41
C ASN A 234 0.64 1.93 -13.77
N VAL A 235 -0.10 1.58 -14.84
CA VAL A 235 -1.36 2.27 -15.20
C VAL A 235 -2.34 2.24 -14.01
N ALA A 236 -2.56 1.06 -13.42
CA ALA A 236 -3.46 0.94 -12.28
C ALA A 236 -3.00 1.76 -11.06
N LYS A 237 -1.69 1.80 -10.81
CA LYS A 237 -1.10 2.62 -9.74
C LYS A 237 -1.31 4.11 -10.00
N LEU A 238 -1.08 4.58 -11.21
CA LEU A 238 -1.28 5.98 -11.59
C LEU A 238 -2.76 6.37 -11.49
N ALA A 239 -3.67 5.54 -11.97
CA ALA A 239 -5.10 5.74 -11.83
C ALA A 239 -5.53 5.82 -10.34
N ALA A 240 -5.01 4.93 -9.48
CA ALA A 240 -5.30 4.97 -8.06
C ALA A 240 -4.77 6.25 -7.38
N ASN A 241 -3.55 6.69 -7.72
CA ASN A 241 -2.99 7.92 -7.17
C ASN A 241 -3.71 9.17 -7.69
N PHE A 242 -4.14 9.18 -8.94
CA PHE A 242 -5.00 10.22 -9.50
C PHE A 242 -6.35 10.29 -8.76
N THR A 243 -7.00 9.15 -8.52
CA THR A 243 -8.25 9.09 -7.75
C THR A 243 -8.06 9.62 -6.33
N LEU A 244 -6.95 9.26 -5.67
CA LEU A 244 -6.58 9.78 -4.35
C LEU A 244 -6.42 11.31 -4.37
N ALA A 245 -5.67 11.83 -5.34
CA ALA A 245 -5.43 13.27 -5.50
C ALA A 245 -6.74 14.04 -5.70
N SER A 246 -7.65 13.52 -6.52
CA SER A 246 -8.98 14.09 -6.76
C SER A 246 -9.85 14.09 -5.50
N ALA A 247 -9.77 13.05 -4.67
CA ALA A 247 -10.48 13.01 -3.39
C ALA A 247 -9.96 14.07 -2.41
N ILE A 248 -8.63 14.29 -2.36
CA ILE A 248 -8.03 15.34 -1.50
C ILE A 248 -8.46 16.74 -1.99
N GLU A 249 -8.44 16.97 -3.30
CA GLU A 249 -8.89 18.22 -3.89
C GLU A 249 -10.34 18.53 -3.52
N THR A 250 -11.25 17.59 -3.75
CA THR A 250 -12.67 17.78 -3.42
C THR A 250 -12.92 17.96 -1.93
N LEU A 251 -12.14 17.33 -1.05
CA LEU A 251 -12.21 17.59 0.39
C LEU A 251 -11.73 18.99 0.75
N GLY A 252 -10.72 19.53 0.07
CA GLY A 252 -10.24 20.90 0.24
C GLY A 252 -11.27 21.93 -0.17
N GLU A 253 -11.88 21.77 -1.36
CA GLU A 253 -12.96 22.65 -1.83
C GLU A 253 -14.19 22.58 -0.92
N ALA A 254 -14.58 21.37 -0.48
CA ALA A 254 -15.67 21.19 0.46
C ALA A 254 -15.38 21.89 1.81
N SER A 255 -14.15 21.81 2.32
CA SER A 255 -13.71 22.49 3.53
C SER A 255 -13.86 24.00 3.42
N ALA A 256 -13.42 24.58 2.30
CA ALA A 256 -13.55 26.03 2.05
C ALA A 256 -15.02 26.47 1.93
N LEU A 257 -15.86 25.67 1.25
CA LEU A 257 -17.29 25.90 1.13
C LEU A 257 -17.98 25.90 2.50
N LEU A 258 -17.74 24.87 3.31
CA LEU A 258 -18.32 24.72 4.65
C LEU A 258 -17.91 25.87 5.57
N ALA A 259 -16.63 26.25 5.56
CA ALA A 259 -16.13 27.39 6.30
C ALA A 259 -16.83 28.70 5.88
N GLY A 260 -17.18 28.83 4.57
CA GLY A 260 -17.96 29.95 4.05
C GLY A 260 -19.34 30.08 4.66
N HIS A 261 -19.92 28.97 5.06
CA HIS A 261 -21.26 28.91 5.67
C HIS A 261 -21.23 28.69 7.19
N GLY A 262 -20.04 28.71 7.82
CA GLY A 262 -19.90 28.53 9.28
C GLY A 262 -20.14 27.09 9.74
N VAL A 263 -20.02 26.10 8.85
CA VAL A 263 -20.15 24.68 9.18
C VAL A 263 -18.76 24.10 9.45
N ALA A 264 -18.62 23.36 10.54
CA ALA A 264 -17.35 22.74 10.89
C ALA A 264 -17.04 21.57 9.95
N MET A 265 -15.82 21.52 9.40
CA MET A 265 -15.38 20.42 8.52
C MET A 265 -15.43 19.06 9.23
N ARG A 266 -15.21 19.03 10.55
CA ARG A 266 -15.23 17.80 11.35
C ARG A 266 -16.64 17.18 11.37
N ASP A 267 -17.68 17.97 11.58
CA ASP A 267 -19.07 17.49 11.60
C ASP A 267 -19.48 16.93 10.23
N PHE A 268 -19.04 17.58 9.15
CA PHE A 268 -19.26 17.09 7.79
C PHE A 268 -18.53 15.76 7.54
N LEU A 269 -17.28 15.63 8.01
CA LEU A 269 -16.53 14.37 7.88
C LEU A 269 -17.25 13.22 8.59
N ASP A 270 -17.76 13.45 9.80
CA ASP A 270 -18.54 12.44 10.52
C ASP A 270 -19.74 11.96 9.70
N VAL A 271 -20.44 12.86 9.04
CA VAL A 271 -21.57 12.50 8.16
C VAL A 271 -21.11 11.65 6.98
N ILE A 272 -20.12 12.10 6.20
CA ILE A 272 -19.77 11.44 4.94
C ILE A 272 -19.03 10.12 5.15
N THR A 273 -18.21 10.02 6.19
CA THR A 273 -17.42 8.80 6.46
C THR A 273 -18.27 7.69 7.09
N HIS A 274 -19.36 8.04 7.80
CA HIS A 274 -20.31 7.07 8.31
C HIS A 274 -21.49 6.77 7.36
N SER A 275 -21.49 7.36 6.16
CA SER A 275 -22.56 7.14 5.19
C SER A 275 -22.04 6.71 3.82
N VAL A 276 -21.60 7.64 2.97
CA VAL A 276 -21.34 7.40 1.53
C VAL A 276 -19.85 7.21 1.18
N PHE A 277 -18.93 7.72 2.01
CA PHE A 277 -17.48 7.68 1.74
C PHE A 277 -16.67 7.11 2.91
N PRO A 278 -16.96 5.88 3.38
CA PRO A 278 -16.14 5.26 4.40
C PRO A 278 -14.75 4.93 3.86
N GLY A 279 -13.74 5.06 4.72
CA GLY A 279 -12.41 4.54 4.43
C GLY A 279 -11.27 5.54 4.66
N PRO A 280 -10.03 5.00 4.67
CA PRO A 280 -8.85 5.70 5.20
C PRO A 280 -8.47 6.98 4.42
N VAL A 281 -8.92 7.13 3.17
CA VAL A 281 -8.64 8.33 2.38
C VAL A 281 -9.44 9.51 2.94
N TYR A 282 -10.76 9.37 3.01
CA TYR A 282 -11.64 10.44 3.50
C TYR A 282 -11.44 10.71 4.98
N GLU A 283 -11.32 9.66 5.82
CA GLU A 283 -11.04 9.78 7.24
C GLU A 283 -9.68 10.46 7.49
N GLY A 284 -8.61 9.92 6.88
CA GLY A 284 -7.24 10.35 7.13
C GLY A 284 -6.91 11.74 6.56
N TYR A 285 -7.16 11.96 5.27
CA TYR A 285 -6.87 13.25 4.64
C TYR A 285 -7.89 14.32 5.04
N GLY A 286 -9.15 13.94 5.24
CA GLY A 286 -10.18 14.85 5.75
C GLY A 286 -9.83 15.41 7.12
N ALA A 287 -9.38 14.55 8.05
CA ALA A 287 -8.90 14.99 9.36
C ALA A 287 -7.70 15.93 9.27
N MET A 288 -6.71 15.61 8.40
CA MET A 288 -5.55 16.49 8.19
C MET A 288 -5.94 17.87 7.67
N ILE A 289 -6.88 17.94 6.74
CA ILE A 289 -7.42 19.22 6.20
C ILE A 289 -8.20 19.97 7.29
N ALA A 290 -9.08 19.28 8.02
CA ALA A 290 -9.87 19.90 9.09
C ALA A 290 -9.00 20.49 10.23
N GLU A 291 -7.85 19.84 10.50
CA GLU A 291 -6.90 20.24 11.55
C GLU A 291 -5.77 21.13 11.01
N ARG A 292 -5.70 21.37 9.70
CA ARG A 292 -4.56 22.04 9.03
C ARG A 292 -3.20 21.48 9.44
N ARG A 293 -3.14 20.16 9.57
CA ARG A 293 -1.97 19.44 10.07
C ARG A 293 -1.27 18.69 8.94
N TYR A 294 -0.28 19.33 8.33
CA TYR A 294 0.45 18.83 7.17
C TYR A 294 1.86 18.35 7.47
N GLU A 295 2.26 18.38 8.73
CA GLU A 295 3.54 17.87 9.23
C GLU A 295 3.32 16.90 10.39
N PRO A 296 4.20 15.88 10.54
CA PRO A 296 5.19 15.47 9.56
C PRO A 296 4.54 14.87 8.29
N ALA A 297 5.10 15.20 7.13
CA ALA A 297 4.60 14.70 5.86
C ALA A 297 4.82 13.18 5.74
N ARG A 298 3.76 12.44 5.51
CA ARG A 298 3.82 10.99 5.22
C ARG A 298 3.92 10.71 3.72
N PHE A 299 3.41 11.63 2.91
CA PHE A 299 3.54 11.64 1.46
C PHE A 299 3.61 13.09 0.98
N LYS A 300 4.78 13.54 0.56
CA LYS A 300 5.04 14.94 0.22
C LYS A 300 4.27 15.40 -1.02
N ALA A 301 3.75 16.62 -1.01
CA ALA A 301 2.99 17.20 -2.12
C ALA A 301 3.77 17.21 -3.45
N ARG A 302 5.10 17.42 -3.44
CA ARG A 302 5.94 17.32 -4.63
C ARG A 302 5.93 15.93 -5.28
N LEU A 303 5.79 14.86 -4.48
CA LEU A 303 5.64 13.49 -5.00
C LEU A 303 4.23 13.26 -5.55
N GLY A 304 3.21 13.85 -4.91
CA GLY A 304 1.85 13.87 -5.45
C GLY A 304 1.78 14.54 -6.81
N LEU A 305 2.44 15.69 -6.98
CA LEU A 305 2.54 16.38 -8.27
C LEU A 305 3.22 15.50 -9.32
N LYS A 306 4.31 14.80 -8.97
CA LYS A 306 4.96 13.84 -9.87
C LYS A 306 3.97 12.77 -10.34
N ASP A 307 3.23 12.17 -9.42
CA ASP A 307 2.30 11.09 -9.76
C ASP A 307 1.13 11.56 -10.62
N VAL A 308 0.61 12.77 -10.38
CA VAL A 308 -0.43 13.39 -11.23
C VAL A 308 0.10 13.68 -12.64
N ARG A 309 1.34 14.16 -12.77
CA ARG A 309 1.98 14.35 -14.07
C ARG A 309 2.13 13.05 -14.84
N LEU A 310 2.56 11.97 -14.17
CA LEU A 310 2.65 10.65 -14.79
C LEU A 310 1.27 10.12 -15.23
N ALA A 311 0.21 10.42 -14.49
CA ALA A 311 -1.15 10.07 -14.90
C ALA A 311 -1.60 10.83 -16.15
N LEU A 312 -1.29 12.14 -16.24
CA LEU A 312 -1.56 12.96 -17.42
C LEU A 312 -0.78 12.42 -18.64
N GLU A 313 0.52 12.15 -18.48
CA GLU A 313 1.35 11.56 -19.53
C GLU A 313 0.79 10.22 -20.03
N ALA A 314 0.33 9.36 -19.10
CA ALA A 314 -0.30 8.10 -19.46
C ALA A 314 -1.62 8.29 -20.21
N GLY A 315 -2.42 9.30 -19.86
CA GLY A 315 -3.65 9.66 -20.57
C GLY A 315 -3.37 10.18 -21.98
N ASP A 316 -2.41 11.09 -22.11
CA ASP A 316 -2.01 11.69 -23.40
C ASP A 316 -1.52 10.62 -24.38
N ALA A 317 -0.74 9.64 -23.91
CA ALA A 317 -0.21 8.55 -24.74
C ALA A 317 -1.29 7.71 -25.43
N VAL A 318 -2.51 7.67 -24.85
CA VAL A 318 -3.64 6.90 -25.39
C VAL A 318 -4.84 7.80 -25.76
N SER A 319 -4.63 9.11 -25.84
CA SER A 319 -5.65 10.12 -26.20
C SER A 319 -6.86 10.12 -25.26
N VAL A 320 -6.65 9.85 -23.97
CA VAL A 320 -7.68 9.94 -22.93
C VAL A 320 -7.54 11.26 -22.19
N PRO A 321 -8.47 12.21 -22.32
CA PRO A 321 -8.42 13.47 -21.61
C PRO A 321 -8.69 13.29 -20.12
N LEU A 322 -7.84 13.91 -19.28
CA LEU A 322 -7.95 13.87 -17.81
C LEU A 322 -8.12 15.31 -17.24
N PRO A 323 -9.28 15.96 -17.43
CA PRO A 323 -9.47 17.35 -17.00
C PRO A 323 -9.35 17.54 -15.49
N VAL A 324 -9.82 16.59 -14.67
CA VAL A 324 -9.65 16.63 -13.22
C VAL A 324 -8.18 16.53 -12.82
N ALA A 325 -7.39 15.68 -13.48
CA ALA A 325 -5.96 15.59 -13.20
C ALA A 325 -5.23 16.90 -13.57
N SER A 326 -5.65 17.58 -14.64
CA SER A 326 -5.10 18.89 -15.03
C SER A 326 -5.39 19.96 -13.97
N LEU A 327 -6.61 20.01 -13.45
CA LEU A 327 -6.99 20.89 -12.35
C LEU A 327 -6.16 20.61 -11.10
N VAL A 328 -6.07 19.34 -10.69
CA VAL A 328 -5.28 18.94 -9.51
C VAL A 328 -3.80 19.26 -9.68
N ARG A 329 -3.22 19.05 -10.87
CA ARG A 329 -1.85 19.46 -11.18
C ARG A 329 -1.64 20.96 -10.95
N ASP A 330 -2.54 21.80 -11.45
CA ASP A 330 -2.42 23.25 -11.37
C ASP A 330 -2.57 23.73 -9.91
N ASN A 331 -3.44 23.12 -9.14
CA ASN A 331 -3.59 23.41 -7.71
C ASN A 331 -2.36 22.89 -6.90
N LEU A 332 -1.76 21.78 -7.27
CA LEU A 332 -0.50 21.34 -6.67
C LEU A 332 0.65 22.29 -7.00
N LEU A 333 0.72 22.80 -8.21
CA LEU A 333 1.71 23.83 -8.57
C LEU A 333 1.53 25.10 -7.74
N ASP A 334 0.29 25.51 -7.50
CA ASP A 334 -0.03 26.63 -6.63
C ASP A 334 0.40 26.33 -5.16
N ALA A 335 0.09 25.15 -4.63
CA ALA A 335 0.54 24.74 -3.30
C ALA A 335 2.07 24.77 -3.17
N LEU A 336 2.80 24.28 -4.17
CA LEU A 336 4.26 24.28 -4.17
C LEU A 336 4.83 25.71 -4.23
N ALA A 337 4.23 26.58 -5.05
CA ALA A 337 4.62 27.99 -5.16
C ALA A 337 4.50 28.75 -3.83
N HIS A 338 3.62 28.27 -2.93
CA HIS A 338 3.43 28.81 -1.58
C HIS A 338 4.16 28.00 -0.50
N GLY A 339 5.21 27.25 -0.88
CA GLY A 339 6.08 26.54 0.08
C GLY A 339 5.59 25.16 0.52
N GLY A 340 4.45 24.67 -0.02
CA GLY A 340 3.84 23.40 0.38
C GLY A 340 4.54 22.13 -0.13
N GLY A 341 5.64 22.25 -0.87
CA GLY A 341 6.26 21.10 -1.56
C GLY A 341 6.76 19.97 -0.64
N GLU A 342 7.25 20.33 0.54
CA GLU A 342 7.74 19.37 1.55
C GLU A 342 6.66 18.96 2.55
N LEU A 343 5.51 19.64 2.55
CA LEU A 343 4.35 19.30 3.38
C LEU A 343 3.63 18.06 2.83
N ASP A 344 2.77 17.47 3.67
CA ASP A 344 1.94 16.34 3.26
C ASP A 344 1.00 16.72 2.10
N PHE A 345 0.67 15.76 1.28
CA PHE A 345 -0.22 15.89 0.11
C PHE A 345 -1.57 16.56 0.45
N ALA A 346 -2.03 16.41 1.70
CA ALA A 346 -3.22 17.08 2.22
C ALA A 346 -3.15 18.62 2.13
N VAL A 347 -1.95 19.23 1.97
CA VAL A 347 -1.80 20.69 1.78
C VAL A 347 -2.52 21.19 0.53
N LEU A 348 -2.83 20.32 -0.42
CA LEU A 348 -3.70 20.61 -1.55
C LEU A 348 -5.04 21.22 -1.11
N GLY A 349 -5.54 20.81 0.06
CA GLY A 349 -6.75 21.37 0.66
C GLY A 349 -6.66 22.85 1.04
N GLU A 350 -5.45 23.41 1.24
CA GLU A 350 -5.25 24.83 1.56
C GLU A 350 -5.46 25.76 0.35
N VAL A 351 -5.34 25.22 -0.86
CA VAL A 351 -5.45 26.05 -2.08
C VAL A 351 -6.83 26.71 -2.18
N ALA A 352 -7.90 25.94 -1.98
CA ALA A 352 -9.25 26.45 -2.01
C ALA A 352 -9.52 27.47 -0.88
N SER A 353 -9.08 27.16 0.34
CA SER A 353 -9.19 28.05 1.52
C SER A 353 -8.47 29.38 1.30
N ARG A 354 -7.23 29.34 0.84
CA ARG A 354 -6.43 30.53 0.54
C ARG A 354 -7.05 31.40 -0.55
N ARG A 355 -7.54 30.79 -1.64
CA ARG A 355 -8.23 31.53 -2.73
C ARG A 355 -9.54 32.16 -2.26
N ALA A 356 -10.19 31.58 -1.26
CA ALA A 356 -11.36 32.13 -0.61
C ALA A 356 -11.03 33.18 0.48
N GLY A 357 -9.76 33.52 0.70
CA GLY A 357 -9.33 34.45 1.76
C GLY A 357 -9.54 33.91 3.18
N ARG A 358 -9.37 32.61 3.38
CA ARG A 358 -9.68 31.92 4.65
C ARG A 358 -8.51 31.11 5.17
#